data_3f86b0ede5b297ab9fb1b4b8de7c7d2d
#
_entry.id   3f86b0ede5b297ab9fb1b4b8de7c7d2d
#
_cell.length_a   1.000
_cell.length_b   1.000
_cell.length_c   1.000
_cell.angle_alpha   90.00
_cell.angle_beta   90.00
_cell.angle_gamma   90.00
#
_symmetry.space_group_name_H-M   'P 1'
#
loop_
_entity.id
_entity.type
_entity.pdbx_description
1 polymer ?
#
loop_
_entity_poly.entity_id
_entity_poly.type
_entity_poly.pdbx_seq_one_letter_code
_entity_poly.pdbx_strand_id
1 'polypeptide(L)'
;WKKIAGLKDDRIIRISTSDNFWSMGDTGPCGPCSEIFYDHGDHLKGGLPGTKDEDGDRFIEIWNLVFMQYEQISKNKRIDLPKPSVDTGMGLERIAALLQGTHDNYETDHFKKLIQSTSEIVKKKPDQSNLSSFRVIADHLRASSFLIAEGVLPSNEGRGYVLRRIMRRGMRHSHLLGSKDPVFYNLFETLKNEMSGNYPELKRADSLIKETLKMEEEKFLVLLDRGIKILNDEISKIDKVLPGDVAFKLYDTYGFPLDLTEDILRNKSLSIDTKKFQSLMKESKELAKKNWKGSGDAVVEDIWFGIRDKLGATEFLGYETNKSEGVVLSLLRNNKEVNELKPNDEGMIITNQTPFYGESGGQVGDIGEFKNGEFRFMVTDVQKKLGDLFVHYGKVLSGSVKLSDNIEMKIDEMRRNDTRAYHSATHLLHES
;
A
#
# COMPACT_ATOMS: atom_id res chain seq x y z
N TRP A 1 -7.56 34.80 -5.33
CA TRP A 1 -8.59 34.87 -4.29
C TRP A 1 -9.28 36.23 -4.24
N LYS A 2 -8.54 37.35 -4.25
CA LYS A 2 -9.14 38.69 -4.21
C LYS A 2 -10.08 38.98 -5.38
N LYS A 3 -9.63 38.69 -6.62
CA LYS A 3 -10.40 39.04 -7.84
C LYS A 3 -11.58 38.12 -8.10
N ILE A 4 -11.46 36.83 -7.77
CA ILE A 4 -12.48 35.81 -8.11
C ILE A 4 -13.42 35.57 -6.93
N ALA A 5 -12.87 35.30 -5.73
CA ALA A 5 -13.63 34.99 -4.54
C ALA A 5 -13.97 36.21 -3.68
N GLY A 6 -13.46 37.40 -4.02
CA GLY A 6 -13.73 38.64 -3.28
C GLY A 6 -13.16 38.66 -1.85
N LEU A 7 -12.18 37.80 -1.53
CA LEU A 7 -11.64 37.71 -0.19
C LEU A 7 -10.79 38.93 0.17
N LYS A 8 -10.93 39.37 1.42
CA LYS A 8 -10.09 40.44 2.00
C LYS A 8 -8.70 39.92 2.33
N ASP A 9 -7.73 40.83 2.47
CA ASP A 9 -6.34 40.50 2.74
C ASP A 9 -6.12 39.71 4.05
N ASP A 10 -6.88 40.04 5.05
CA ASP A 10 -6.86 39.37 6.37
C ASP A 10 -7.35 37.92 6.34
N ARG A 11 -8.02 37.53 5.24
CA ARG A 11 -8.48 36.15 5.00
C ARG A 11 -7.55 35.35 4.08
N ILE A 12 -6.44 35.95 3.65
CA ILE A 12 -5.47 35.30 2.76
C ILE A 12 -4.12 35.20 3.49
N ILE A 13 -3.84 34.03 4.02
CA ILE A 13 -2.61 33.75 4.76
C ILE A 13 -1.58 33.13 3.82
N ARG A 14 -0.38 33.70 3.79
CA ARG A 14 0.74 33.18 3.00
C ARG A 14 1.64 32.33 3.88
N ILE A 15 1.78 31.07 3.54
CA ILE A 15 2.64 30.10 4.22
C ILE A 15 3.75 29.72 3.23
N SER A 16 5.01 29.93 3.62
CA SER A 16 6.19 29.69 2.75
C SER A 16 6.90 28.37 3.04
N THR A 17 6.34 27.55 3.92
CA THR A 17 6.88 26.25 4.30
C THR A 17 6.46 25.15 3.33
N SER A 18 6.95 23.92 3.57
CA SER A 18 6.54 22.72 2.83
C SER A 18 5.05 22.40 2.92
N ASP A 19 4.33 22.95 3.90
CA ASP A 19 2.90 22.74 4.10
C ASP A 19 2.07 23.25 2.92
N ASN A 20 2.61 24.24 2.19
CA ASN A 20 1.99 24.81 0.99
C ASN A 20 2.55 24.22 -0.32
N PHE A 21 3.10 23.01 -0.26
CA PHE A 21 3.63 22.29 -1.41
C PHE A 21 3.26 20.81 -1.33
N TRP A 22 2.43 20.36 -2.26
CA TRP A 22 1.98 18.97 -2.32
C TRP A 22 2.90 18.12 -3.22
N SER A 23 3.15 16.89 -2.81
CA SER A 23 3.88 15.88 -3.59
C SER A 23 3.16 14.55 -3.52
N MET A 24 3.10 13.83 -4.63
CA MET A 24 2.48 12.50 -4.70
C MET A 24 3.23 11.44 -3.84
N GLY A 25 4.52 11.68 -3.60
CA GLY A 25 5.41 10.81 -2.84
C GLY A 25 6.87 11.21 -3.07
N ASP A 26 7.77 10.25 -3.01
CA ASP A 26 9.19 10.48 -3.30
C ASP A 26 9.44 10.81 -4.78
N THR A 27 8.55 10.35 -5.66
CA THR A 27 8.54 10.63 -7.10
C THR A 27 7.11 10.89 -7.57
N GLY A 28 6.96 11.57 -8.71
CA GLY A 28 5.68 11.87 -9.34
C GLY A 28 5.34 13.35 -9.38
N PRO A 29 4.14 13.71 -9.87
CA PRO A 29 3.69 15.09 -9.98
C PRO A 29 3.70 15.81 -8.63
N CYS A 30 4.08 17.08 -8.64
CA CYS A 30 4.10 17.93 -7.45
C CYS A 30 3.95 19.41 -7.81
N GLY A 31 3.64 20.22 -6.81
CA GLY A 31 3.54 21.67 -6.99
C GLY A 31 3.01 22.41 -5.77
N PRO A 32 3.05 23.75 -5.81
CA PRO A 32 2.48 24.57 -4.75
C PRO A 32 0.97 24.37 -4.67
N CYS A 33 0.43 24.54 -3.48
CA CYS A 33 -1.00 24.43 -3.25
C CYS A 33 -1.61 25.70 -2.63
N SER A 34 -2.92 25.76 -2.65
CA SER A 34 -3.72 26.76 -1.95
C SER A 34 -4.88 26.02 -1.28
N GLU A 35 -4.95 26.16 0.03
CA GLU A 35 -5.92 25.46 0.86
C GLU A 35 -7.03 26.39 1.32
N ILE A 36 -8.24 25.87 1.43
CA ILE A 36 -9.39 26.57 1.97
C ILE A 36 -9.70 26.00 3.34
N PHE A 37 -9.60 26.86 4.35
CA PHE A 37 -9.94 26.54 5.74
C PHE A 37 -11.26 27.15 6.11
N TYR A 38 -12.02 26.43 6.91
CA TYR A 38 -13.24 26.93 7.54
C TYR A 38 -12.97 27.25 9.01
N ASP A 39 -13.37 28.45 9.47
CA ASP A 39 -13.31 28.84 10.87
C ASP A 39 -14.62 28.46 11.57
N HIS A 40 -14.57 27.45 12.40
CA HIS A 40 -15.70 26.99 13.20
C HIS A 40 -16.05 27.92 14.38
N GLY A 41 -15.23 28.94 14.62
CA GLY A 41 -15.48 29.94 15.66
C GLY A 41 -14.58 29.76 16.90
N ASP A 42 -14.59 30.83 17.72
CA ASP A 42 -13.69 30.98 18.88
C ASP A 42 -14.05 30.10 20.09
N HIS A 43 -15.19 29.41 20.05
CA HIS A 43 -15.55 28.40 21.04
C HIS A 43 -14.73 27.12 20.93
N LEU A 44 -14.03 26.92 19.82
CA LEU A 44 -13.09 25.82 19.62
C LEU A 44 -11.64 26.28 19.75
N LYS A 45 -10.78 25.37 20.18
CA LYS A 45 -9.34 25.61 20.25
C LYS A 45 -8.71 25.53 18.85
N GLY A 46 -7.73 26.36 18.59
CA GLY A 46 -6.94 26.39 17.37
C GLY A 46 -6.65 27.81 16.92
N GLY A 47 -5.41 28.06 16.52
CA GLY A 47 -4.96 29.31 15.93
C GLY A 47 -5.11 29.35 14.42
N LEU A 48 -4.80 30.50 13.81
CA LEU A 48 -4.78 30.63 12.36
C LEU A 48 -3.74 29.68 11.73
N PRO A 49 -4.01 29.12 10.54
CA PRO A 49 -3.05 28.32 9.79
C PRO A 49 -1.68 29.01 9.65
N GLY A 50 -0.61 28.28 9.84
CA GLY A 50 0.77 28.80 9.82
C GLY A 50 1.23 29.41 11.15
N THR A 51 0.43 29.34 12.22
CA THR A 51 0.80 29.78 13.57
C THR A 51 1.18 28.59 14.48
N LYS A 52 1.84 28.88 15.61
CA LYS A 52 2.23 27.83 16.57
C LYS A 52 1.05 27.09 17.20
N ASP A 53 -0.13 27.73 17.21
CA ASP A 53 -1.35 27.22 17.82
C ASP A 53 -2.35 26.72 16.77
N GLU A 54 -1.90 26.42 15.55
CA GLU A 54 -2.74 25.92 14.47
C GLU A 54 -3.35 24.56 14.74
N ASP A 55 -2.72 23.75 15.59
CA ASP A 55 -3.22 22.45 16.03
C ASP A 55 -4.51 22.62 16.84
N GLY A 56 -5.67 22.29 16.22
CA GLY A 56 -6.94 22.32 16.88
C GLY A 56 -8.11 22.19 15.91
N ASP A 57 -9.33 22.18 16.45
CA ASP A 57 -10.56 21.91 15.69
C ASP A 57 -11.22 23.19 15.14
N ARG A 58 -10.64 24.36 15.39
CA ARG A 58 -11.24 25.65 14.97
C ARG A 58 -11.08 25.88 13.47
N PHE A 59 -9.86 25.81 12.94
CA PHE A 59 -9.59 26.03 11.53
C PHE A 59 -9.35 24.70 10.86
N ILE A 60 -10.31 24.22 10.08
CA ILE A 60 -10.23 22.92 9.42
C ILE A 60 -10.09 23.14 7.92
N GLU A 61 -9.03 22.59 7.33
CA GLU A 61 -8.86 22.50 5.89
C GLU A 61 -10.00 21.66 5.30
N ILE A 62 -10.79 22.25 4.41
CA ILE A 62 -11.90 21.57 3.74
C ILE A 62 -11.60 21.27 2.28
N TRP A 63 -10.69 22.02 1.66
CA TRP A 63 -10.38 21.88 0.23
C TRP A 63 -8.95 22.30 -0.06
N ASN A 64 -8.21 21.46 -0.80
CA ASN A 64 -6.88 21.75 -1.29
C ASN A 64 -6.89 21.85 -2.81
N LEU A 65 -6.31 22.94 -3.35
CA LEU A 65 -6.10 23.15 -4.77
C LEU A 65 -4.60 23.07 -5.05
N VAL A 66 -4.19 22.03 -5.78
CA VAL A 66 -2.79 21.76 -6.10
C VAL A 66 -2.48 22.23 -7.51
N PHE A 67 -1.49 23.10 -7.64
CA PHE A 67 -0.99 23.59 -8.94
C PHE A 67 0.19 22.73 -9.36
N MET A 68 -0.08 21.61 -10.03
CA MET A 68 0.93 20.69 -10.51
C MET A 68 1.75 21.32 -11.62
N GLN A 69 2.95 21.73 -11.32
CA GLN A 69 3.89 22.38 -12.23
C GLN A 69 5.10 21.51 -12.51
N TYR A 70 5.40 20.57 -11.60
CA TYR A 70 6.65 19.82 -11.60
C TYR A 70 6.39 18.32 -11.52
N GLU A 71 7.40 17.56 -11.94
CA GLU A 71 7.53 16.14 -11.68
C GLU A 71 8.82 15.86 -10.92
N GLN A 72 8.69 15.23 -9.75
CA GLN A 72 9.81 14.76 -8.96
C GLN A 72 10.28 13.43 -9.53
N ILE A 73 11.42 13.42 -10.21
CA ILE A 73 12.02 12.23 -10.84
C ILE A 73 12.77 11.39 -9.80
N SER A 74 13.46 12.05 -8.88
CA SER A 74 14.19 11.43 -7.78
C SER A 74 14.31 12.42 -6.63
N LYS A 75 14.78 11.98 -5.47
CA LYS A 75 14.92 12.84 -4.27
C LYS A 75 15.59 14.19 -4.55
N ASN A 76 16.51 14.27 -5.51
CA ASN A 76 17.29 15.47 -5.81
C ASN A 76 17.06 16.03 -7.23
N LYS A 77 16.14 15.46 -8.01
CA LYS A 77 15.89 15.88 -9.38
C LYS A 77 14.40 16.13 -9.61
N ARG A 78 14.08 17.36 -9.93
CA ARG A 78 12.74 17.82 -10.30
C ARG A 78 12.79 18.51 -11.65
N ILE A 79 11.81 18.27 -12.50
CA ILE A 79 11.65 18.90 -13.81
C ILE A 79 10.29 19.58 -13.92
N ASP A 80 10.14 20.50 -14.86
CA ASP A 80 8.84 21.10 -15.16
C ASP A 80 7.96 20.12 -15.94
N LEU A 81 6.67 20.11 -15.62
CA LEU A 81 5.70 19.35 -16.41
C LEU A 81 5.50 20.03 -17.77
N PRO A 82 5.44 19.25 -18.87
CA PRO A 82 5.19 19.81 -20.22
C PRO A 82 3.86 20.57 -20.32
N LYS A 83 2.88 20.14 -19.51
CA LYS A 83 1.56 20.77 -19.39
C LYS A 83 1.20 20.86 -17.92
N PRO A 84 1.42 22.01 -17.27
CA PRO A 84 0.96 22.24 -15.91
C PRO A 84 -0.56 22.02 -15.81
N SER A 85 -1.00 21.48 -14.70
CA SER A 85 -2.40 21.19 -14.43
C SER A 85 -2.80 21.62 -13.02
N VAL A 86 -4.09 21.66 -12.76
CA VAL A 86 -4.64 21.87 -11.41
C VAL A 86 -5.37 20.60 -11.03
N ASP A 87 -5.05 20.08 -9.87
CA ASP A 87 -5.78 18.99 -9.22
C ASP A 87 -6.34 19.48 -7.89
N THR A 88 -7.45 18.92 -7.45
CA THR A 88 -8.07 19.35 -6.20
C THR A 88 -8.49 18.15 -5.36
N GLY A 89 -8.38 18.30 -4.03
CA GLY A 89 -8.87 17.34 -3.07
C GLY A 89 -9.75 18.00 -2.01
N MET A 90 -10.95 17.45 -1.82
CA MET A 90 -11.88 17.90 -0.79
C MET A 90 -12.20 16.73 0.14
N GLY A 91 -12.04 16.93 1.45
CA GLY A 91 -12.37 15.91 2.44
C GLY A 91 -13.87 15.69 2.54
N LEU A 92 -14.36 14.49 2.15
CA LEU A 92 -15.79 14.17 2.19
C LEU A 92 -16.39 14.42 3.58
N GLU A 93 -15.73 13.91 4.62
CA GLU A 93 -16.22 14.03 6.00
C GLU A 93 -16.14 15.46 6.50
N ARG A 94 -15.09 16.19 6.17
CA ARG A 94 -14.91 17.58 6.57
C ARG A 94 -15.99 18.47 5.99
N ILE A 95 -16.28 18.33 4.69
CA ILE A 95 -17.35 19.12 4.06
C ILE A 95 -18.74 18.65 4.50
N ALA A 96 -18.95 17.34 4.71
CA ALA A 96 -20.20 16.81 5.21
C ALA A 96 -20.50 17.31 6.64
N ALA A 97 -19.51 17.28 7.53
CA ALA A 97 -19.61 17.80 8.88
C ALA A 97 -19.98 19.29 8.87
N LEU A 98 -19.28 20.10 8.06
CA LEU A 98 -19.56 21.51 7.89
C LEU A 98 -21.02 21.76 7.44
N LEU A 99 -21.47 21.06 6.40
CA LEU A 99 -22.82 21.22 5.86
C LEU A 99 -23.93 20.72 6.83
N GLN A 100 -23.59 19.78 7.71
CA GLN A 100 -24.46 19.27 8.77
C GLN A 100 -24.38 20.09 10.06
N GLY A 101 -23.57 21.16 10.08
CA GLY A 101 -23.48 22.12 11.22
C GLY A 101 -22.68 21.57 12.41
N THR A 102 -21.74 20.64 12.16
CA THR A 102 -20.83 20.12 13.19
C THR A 102 -19.37 20.33 12.77
N HIS A 103 -18.45 20.34 13.74
CA HIS A 103 -17.00 20.35 13.50
C HIS A 103 -16.36 18.94 13.56
N ASP A 104 -17.11 17.97 14.06
CA ASP A 104 -16.62 16.60 14.28
C ASP A 104 -17.08 15.69 13.14
N ASN A 105 -16.12 15.12 12.41
CA ASN A 105 -16.40 14.20 11.31
C ASN A 105 -17.22 12.97 11.75
N TYR A 106 -17.05 12.53 13.00
CA TYR A 106 -17.77 11.38 13.57
C TYR A 106 -19.21 11.72 13.98
N GLU A 107 -19.57 13.01 13.98
CA GLU A 107 -20.94 13.48 14.19
C GLU A 107 -21.74 13.57 12.87
N THR A 108 -21.15 13.19 11.74
CA THR A 108 -21.88 13.04 10.48
C THR A 108 -22.84 11.85 10.54
N ASP A 109 -23.89 11.90 9.75
CA ASP A 109 -24.95 10.89 9.71
C ASP A 109 -24.44 9.46 9.50
N HIS A 110 -23.53 9.25 8.54
CA HIS A 110 -22.93 7.93 8.27
C HIS A 110 -22.12 7.39 9.46
N PHE A 111 -21.25 8.21 10.06
CA PHE A 111 -20.49 7.76 11.21
C PHE A 111 -21.34 7.54 12.45
N LYS A 112 -22.34 8.38 12.70
CA LYS A 112 -23.30 8.16 13.79
C LYS A 112 -23.98 6.80 13.70
N LYS A 113 -24.43 6.40 12.51
CA LYS A 113 -25.06 5.10 12.31
C LYS A 113 -24.09 3.94 12.55
N LEU A 114 -22.82 4.03 12.09
CA LEU A 114 -21.81 3.03 12.37
C LEU A 114 -21.48 2.94 13.86
N ILE A 115 -21.36 4.07 14.56
CA ILE A 115 -21.12 4.11 16.00
C ILE A 115 -22.31 3.53 16.77
N GLN A 116 -23.53 3.86 16.36
CA GLN A 116 -24.74 3.30 16.96
C GLN A 116 -24.82 1.78 16.76
N SER A 117 -24.63 1.29 15.54
CA SER A 117 -24.63 -0.14 15.24
C SER A 117 -23.52 -0.87 16.02
N THR A 118 -22.33 -0.26 16.14
CA THR A 118 -21.27 -0.81 16.99
C THR A 118 -21.73 -0.94 18.44
N SER A 119 -22.37 0.10 18.99
CA SER A 119 -22.90 0.11 20.36
C SER A 119 -23.91 -1.01 20.60
N GLU A 120 -24.79 -1.25 19.64
CA GLU A 120 -25.80 -2.32 19.70
C GLU A 120 -25.18 -3.72 19.69
N ILE A 121 -24.19 -3.95 18.80
CA ILE A 121 -23.51 -5.24 18.66
C ILE A 121 -22.66 -5.54 19.89
N VAL A 122 -21.84 -4.58 20.35
CA VAL A 122 -20.97 -4.78 21.53
C VAL A 122 -21.71 -4.61 22.85
N LYS A 123 -22.99 -4.23 22.83
CA LYS A 123 -23.85 -3.97 23.99
C LYS A 123 -23.25 -3.00 25.01
N LYS A 124 -22.57 -1.97 24.52
CA LYS A 124 -21.93 -0.93 25.33
C LYS A 124 -22.18 0.42 24.71
N LYS A 125 -22.58 1.43 25.52
CA LYS A 125 -22.83 2.79 25.04
C LYS A 125 -21.53 3.59 24.96
N PRO A 126 -21.40 4.49 23.96
CA PRO A 126 -20.31 5.45 23.92
C PRO A 126 -20.35 6.40 25.12
N ASP A 127 -19.19 6.63 25.74
CA ASP A 127 -18.94 7.63 26.79
C ASP A 127 -17.54 8.23 26.60
N GLN A 128 -17.18 9.24 27.39
CA GLN A 128 -15.90 9.93 27.27
C GLN A 128 -14.68 9.01 27.37
N SER A 129 -14.77 7.89 28.08
CA SER A 129 -13.66 6.96 28.27
C SER A 129 -13.44 6.00 27.11
N ASN A 130 -14.46 5.76 26.29
CA ASN A 130 -14.47 4.73 25.27
C ASN A 130 -14.82 5.24 23.86
N LEU A 131 -15.24 6.50 23.69
CA LEU A 131 -15.67 7.10 22.43
C LEU A 131 -14.62 6.94 21.33
N SER A 132 -13.33 7.07 21.67
CA SER A 132 -12.23 6.86 20.73
C SER A 132 -12.24 5.46 20.12
N SER A 133 -12.62 4.43 20.88
CA SER A 133 -12.73 3.06 20.37
C SER A 133 -13.86 2.92 19.34
N PHE A 134 -15.01 3.51 19.58
CA PHE A 134 -16.12 3.53 18.62
C PHE A 134 -15.74 4.23 17.32
N ARG A 135 -15.05 5.36 17.41
CA ARG A 135 -14.54 6.12 16.25
C ARG A 135 -13.56 5.30 15.42
N VAL A 136 -12.59 4.66 16.08
CA VAL A 136 -11.62 3.78 15.40
C VAL A 136 -12.29 2.61 14.72
N ILE A 137 -13.27 1.96 15.35
CA ILE A 137 -14.01 0.85 14.75
C ILE A 137 -14.73 1.30 13.49
N ALA A 138 -15.48 2.40 13.54
CA ALA A 138 -16.24 2.92 12.42
C ALA A 138 -15.34 3.31 11.24
N ASP A 139 -14.27 4.04 11.51
CA ASP A 139 -13.30 4.47 10.51
C ASP A 139 -12.57 3.28 9.86
N HIS A 140 -12.05 2.37 10.67
CA HIS A 140 -11.25 1.24 10.18
C HIS A 140 -12.10 0.16 9.50
N LEU A 141 -13.36 -0.03 9.91
CA LEU A 141 -14.30 -0.85 9.17
C LEU A 141 -14.50 -0.32 7.76
N ARG A 142 -14.80 0.98 7.63
CA ARG A 142 -15.01 1.62 6.33
C ARG A 142 -13.77 1.51 5.46
N ALA A 143 -12.60 1.93 5.96
CA ALA A 143 -11.35 1.86 5.22
C ALA A 143 -11.03 0.43 4.75
N SER A 144 -11.18 -0.57 5.64
CA SER A 144 -10.92 -1.97 5.31
C SER A 144 -11.88 -2.50 4.25
N SER A 145 -13.17 -2.17 4.35
CA SER A 145 -14.19 -2.63 3.41
C SER A 145 -13.96 -2.11 1.99
N PHE A 146 -13.61 -0.83 1.85
CA PHE A 146 -13.28 -0.25 0.55
C PHE A 146 -12.00 -0.84 -0.03
N LEU A 147 -10.95 -1.02 0.77
CA LEU A 147 -9.70 -1.64 0.31
C LEU A 147 -9.93 -3.08 -0.18
N ILE A 148 -10.77 -3.85 0.53
CA ILE A 148 -11.12 -5.22 0.10
C ILE A 148 -11.94 -5.17 -1.20
N ALA A 149 -12.91 -4.26 -1.32
CA ALA A 149 -13.69 -4.07 -2.54
C ALA A 149 -12.82 -3.74 -3.76
N GLU A 150 -11.71 -3.03 -3.56
CA GLU A 150 -10.68 -2.71 -4.57
C GLU A 150 -9.65 -3.85 -4.77
N GLY A 151 -9.88 -5.03 -4.20
CA GLY A 151 -9.06 -6.21 -4.40
C GLY A 151 -7.82 -6.32 -3.52
N VAL A 152 -7.65 -5.45 -2.52
CA VAL A 152 -6.56 -5.60 -1.55
C VAL A 152 -6.97 -6.60 -0.48
N LEU A 153 -6.23 -7.71 -0.36
CA LEU A 153 -6.44 -8.73 0.67
C LEU A 153 -5.38 -8.66 1.78
N PRO A 154 -5.73 -9.03 3.04
CA PRO A 154 -4.77 -9.04 4.14
C PRO A 154 -3.59 -9.97 3.87
N SER A 155 -2.36 -9.45 3.94
CA SER A 155 -1.13 -10.24 3.73
C SER A 155 -0.04 -9.87 4.74
N ASN A 156 1.14 -10.48 4.61
CA ASN A 156 2.29 -10.19 5.48
C ASN A 156 3.19 -9.08 4.95
N GLU A 157 2.95 -8.59 3.73
CA GLU A 157 3.78 -7.60 3.07
C GLU A 157 2.95 -6.65 2.18
N GLY A 158 3.57 -5.58 1.73
CA GLY A 158 2.98 -4.63 0.79
C GLY A 158 1.68 -3.98 1.28
N ARG A 159 0.76 -3.71 0.38
CA ARG A 159 -0.53 -3.08 0.68
C ARG A 159 -1.41 -3.94 1.58
N GLY A 160 -1.37 -5.26 1.42
CA GLY A 160 -2.14 -6.20 2.24
C GLY A 160 -1.69 -6.20 3.71
N TYR A 161 -0.39 -5.96 3.98
CA TYR A 161 0.10 -5.78 5.34
C TYR A 161 -0.47 -4.51 6.00
N VAL A 162 -0.53 -3.42 5.25
CA VAL A 162 -1.14 -2.17 5.75
C VAL A 162 -2.62 -2.37 6.05
N LEU A 163 -3.37 -3.01 5.14
CA LEU A 163 -4.77 -3.39 5.37
C LEU A 163 -4.92 -4.23 6.64
N ARG A 164 -4.12 -5.29 6.79
CA ARG A 164 -4.15 -6.15 7.99
C ARG A 164 -3.94 -5.36 9.28
N ARG A 165 -3.02 -4.39 9.28
CA ARG A 165 -2.79 -3.51 10.45
C ARG A 165 -4.00 -2.65 10.77
N ILE A 166 -4.64 -2.06 9.74
CA ILE A 166 -5.87 -1.26 9.91
C ILE A 166 -6.97 -2.15 10.50
N MET A 167 -7.23 -3.31 9.90
CA MET A 167 -8.23 -4.26 10.39
C MET A 167 -7.99 -4.64 11.86
N ARG A 168 -6.80 -5.10 12.19
CA ARG A 168 -6.44 -5.54 13.55
C ARG A 168 -6.52 -4.42 14.59
N ARG A 169 -6.19 -3.18 14.19
CA ARG A 169 -6.37 -2.03 15.07
C ARG A 169 -7.84 -1.80 15.41
N GLY A 170 -8.72 -1.84 14.45
CA GLY A 170 -10.16 -1.73 14.69
C GLY A 170 -10.73 -2.89 15.51
N MET A 171 -10.37 -4.13 15.15
CA MET A 171 -10.78 -5.36 15.87
C MET A 171 -10.31 -5.37 17.32
N ARG A 172 -9.11 -4.84 17.59
CA ARG A 172 -8.64 -4.64 18.97
C ARG A 172 -9.56 -3.71 19.75
N HIS A 173 -10.00 -2.61 19.15
CA HIS A 173 -10.92 -1.68 19.81
C HIS A 173 -12.28 -2.34 20.09
N SER A 174 -12.76 -3.25 19.25
CA SER A 174 -13.93 -4.07 19.55
C SER A 174 -13.72 -4.95 20.79
N HIS A 175 -12.55 -5.57 20.90
CA HIS A 175 -12.18 -6.37 22.09
C HIS A 175 -12.07 -5.50 23.36
N LEU A 176 -11.52 -4.28 23.29
CA LEU A 176 -11.47 -3.32 24.40
C LEU A 176 -12.87 -2.89 24.88
N LEU A 177 -13.84 -2.87 23.96
CA LEU A 177 -15.24 -2.62 24.29
C LEU A 177 -15.93 -3.85 24.92
N GLY A 178 -15.24 -5.00 24.97
CA GLY A 178 -15.71 -6.22 25.65
C GLY A 178 -16.23 -7.31 24.70
N SER A 179 -16.13 -7.11 23.38
CA SER A 179 -16.53 -8.16 22.44
C SER A 179 -15.56 -9.33 22.48
N LYS A 180 -16.11 -10.55 22.50
CA LYS A 180 -15.36 -11.82 22.42
C LYS A 180 -15.53 -12.50 21.07
N ASP A 181 -16.57 -12.11 20.34
CA ASP A 181 -16.91 -12.65 19.03
C ASP A 181 -16.56 -11.64 17.94
N PRO A 182 -16.38 -12.08 16.68
CA PRO A 182 -16.17 -11.21 15.54
C PRO A 182 -17.30 -10.18 15.37
N VAL A 183 -16.96 -8.92 15.18
CA VAL A 183 -17.88 -7.78 15.11
C VAL A 183 -17.91 -7.17 13.70
N PHE A 184 -16.76 -7.11 13.03
CA PHE A 184 -16.58 -6.35 11.81
C PHE A 184 -17.47 -6.82 10.66
N TYR A 185 -17.59 -8.13 10.45
CA TYR A 185 -18.42 -8.66 9.37
C TYR A 185 -19.92 -8.36 9.56
N ASN A 186 -20.39 -8.25 10.81
CA ASN A 186 -21.77 -7.85 11.13
C ASN A 186 -21.97 -6.35 10.92
N LEU A 187 -21.00 -5.52 11.33
CA LEU A 187 -21.02 -4.08 11.13
C LEU A 187 -20.99 -3.68 9.66
N PHE A 188 -20.41 -4.53 8.81
CA PHE A 188 -20.35 -4.26 7.36
C PHE A 188 -21.75 -4.15 6.74
N GLU A 189 -22.76 -4.82 7.27
CA GLU A 189 -24.15 -4.65 6.79
C GLU A 189 -24.63 -3.23 6.94
N THR A 190 -24.33 -2.58 8.07
CA THR A 190 -24.67 -1.17 8.27
C THR A 190 -23.94 -0.28 7.28
N LEU A 191 -22.63 -0.47 7.10
CA LEU A 191 -21.83 0.28 6.14
C LEU A 191 -22.35 0.13 4.70
N LYS A 192 -22.64 -1.11 4.30
CA LYS A 192 -23.19 -1.42 2.98
C LYS A 192 -24.53 -0.69 2.75
N ASN A 193 -25.44 -0.75 3.71
CA ASN A 193 -26.74 -0.10 3.60
C ASN A 193 -26.62 1.41 3.48
N GLU A 194 -25.65 2.03 4.16
CA GLU A 194 -25.44 3.46 4.14
C GLU A 194 -24.74 3.95 2.86
N MET A 195 -23.80 3.20 2.32
CA MET A 195 -22.89 3.70 1.29
C MET A 195 -23.05 3.03 -0.07
N SER A 196 -23.61 1.82 -0.17
CA SER A 196 -23.65 1.08 -1.45
C SER A 196 -24.55 1.71 -2.54
N GLY A 197 -25.39 2.67 -2.16
CA GLY A 197 -26.16 3.47 -3.14
C GLY A 197 -25.27 4.32 -4.04
N ASN A 198 -24.21 4.89 -3.48
CA ASN A 198 -23.23 5.70 -4.18
C ASN A 198 -21.96 4.92 -4.54
N TYR A 199 -21.69 3.82 -3.85
CA TYR A 199 -20.51 2.97 -3.99
C TYR A 199 -20.93 1.52 -4.23
N PRO A 200 -21.38 1.18 -5.46
CA PRO A 200 -21.94 -0.15 -5.78
C PRO A 200 -20.93 -1.28 -5.63
N GLU A 201 -19.62 -1.00 -5.63
CA GLU A 201 -18.55 -1.94 -5.37
C GLU A 201 -18.68 -2.63 -4.00
N LEU A 202 -19.18 -1.95 -2.98
CA LEU A 202 -19.43 -2.55 -1.67
C LEU A 202 -20.49 -3.64 -1.73
N LYS A 203 -21.51 -3.47 -2.59
CA LYS A 203 -22.56 -4.47 -2.80
C LYS A 203 -22.05 -5.61 -3.66
N ARG A 204 -21.29 -5.32 -4.72
CA ARG A 204 -20.69 -6.32 -5.60
C ARG A 204 -19.72 -7.24 -4.86
N ALA A 205 -18.91 -6.68 -3.94
CA ALA A 205 -17.93 -7.43 -3.16
C ALA A 205 -18.46 -7.91 -1.79
N ASP A 206 -19.77 -7.96 -1.55
CA ASP A 206 -20.40 -8.25 -0.25
C ASP A 206 -19.84 -9.51 0.41
N SER A 207 -19.89 -10.65 -0.28
CA SER A 207 -19.39 -11.92 0.25
C SER A 207 -17.89 -11.88 0.55
N LEU A 208 -17.10 -11.34 -0.37
CA LEU A 208 -15.65 -11.23 -0.20
C LEU A 208 -15.28 -10.39 1.02
N ILE A 209 -15.93 -9.25 1.20
CA ILE A 209 -15.67 -8.35 2.33
C ILE A 209 -16.04 -9.05 3.65
N LYS A 210 -17.23 -9.63 3.75
CA LYS A 210 -17.69 -10.31 4.96
C LYS A 210 -16.79 -11.48 5.36
N GLU A 211 -16.46 -12.34 4.41
CA GLU A 211 -15.61 -13.48 4.66
C GLU A 211 -14.20 -13.07 5.07
N THR A 212 -13.62 -12.07 4.38
CA THR A 212 -12.29 -11.55 4.70
C THR A 212 -12.26 -10.93 6.10
N LEU A 213 -13.23 -10.08 6.44
CA LEU A 213 -13.35 -9.47 7.76
C LEU A 213 -13.49 -10.52 8.84
N LYS A 214 -14.39 -11.47 8.66
CA LYS A 214 -14.66 -12.54 9.62
C LYS A 214 -13.43 -13.43 9.85
N MET A 215 -12.82 -13.92 8.78
CA MET A 215 -11.64 -14.80 8.87
C MET A 215 -10.44 -14.12 9.54
N GLU A 216 -10.17 -12.85 9.20
CA GLU A 216 -9.03 -12.14 9.81
C GLU A 216 -9.32 -11.83 11.28
N GLU A 217 -10.57 -11.51 11.64
CA GLU A 217 -10.96 -11.24 13.02
C GLU A 217 -10.89 -12.51 13.89
N GLU A 218 -11.41 -13.64 13.41
CA GLU A 218 -11.29 -14.94 14.10
C GLU A 218 -9.83 -15.33 14.35
N LYS A 219 -8.97 -15.21 13.33
CA LYS A 219 -7.53 -15.46 13.47
C LYS A 219 -6.89 -14.51 14.47
N PHE A 220 -7.27 -13.23 14.43
CA PHE A 220 -6.70 -12.22 15.31
C PHE A 220 -7.12 -12.42 16.77
N LEU A 221 -8.37 -12.77 17.04
CA LEU A 221 -8.86 -13.04 18.41
C LEU A 221 -8.09 -14.18 19.07
N VAL A 222 -7.81 -15.28 18.34
CA VAL A 222 -6.98 -16.38 18.86
C VAL A 222 -5.56 -15.91 19.20
N LEU A 223 -4.96 -15.09 18.33
CA LEU A 223 -3.63 -14.52 18.58
C LEU A 223 -3.65 -13.53 19.77
N LEU A 224 -4.71 -12.74 19.86
CA LEU A 224 -4.91 -11.76 20.93
C LEU A 224 -4.99 -12.43 22.31
N ASP A 225 -5.82 -13.46 22.44
CA ASP A 225 -5.97 -14.22 23.68
C ASP A 225 -4.65 -14.88 24.13
N ARG A 226 -3.91 -15.45 23.16
CA ARG A 226 -2.59 -16.02 23.44
C ARG A 226 -1.58 -14.94 23.85
N GLY A 227 -1.54 -13.83 23.13
CA GLY A 227 -0.65 -12.71 23.42
C GLY A 227 -0.91 -12.08 24.79
N ILE A 228 -2.18 -11.89 25.16
CA ILE A 228 -2.56 -11.38 26.48
C ILE A 228 -2.12 -12.34 27.60
N LYS A 229 -2.28 -13.65 27.43
CA LYS A 229 -1.81 -14.64 28.42
C LYS A 229 -0.30 -14.54 28.63
N ILE A 230 0.47 -14.58 27.53
CA ILE A 230 1.94 -14.46 27.60
C ILE A 230 2.35 -13.13 28.23
N LEU A 231 1.72 -12.02 27.85
CA LEU A 231 2.02 -10.72 28.42
C LEU A 231 1.73 -10.68 29.93
N ASN A 232 0.61 -11.22 30.39
CA ASN A 232 0.28 -11.29 31.80
C ASN A 232 1.28 -12.15 32.61
N ASP A 233 1.73 -13.29 32.03
CA ASP A 233 2.75 -14.12 32.65
C ASP A 233 4.10 -13.38 32.77
N GLU A 234 4.47 -12.58 31.78
CA GLU A 234 5.70 -11.79 31.81
C GLU A 234 5.58 -10.57 32.73
N ILE A 235 4.41 -9.93 32.79
CA ILE A 235 4.13 -8.83 33.72
C ILE A 235 4.29 -9.27 35.17
N SER A 236 3.93 -10.50 35.51
CA SER A 236 4.09 -11.03 36.89
C SER A 236 5.55 -11.18 37.35
N LYS A 237 6.49 -11.12 36.41
CA LYS A 237 7.95 -11.31 36.67
C LYS A 237 8.73 -10.00 36.67
N ILE A 238 8.09 -8.87 36.41
CA ILE A 238 8.75 -7.57 36.29
C ILE A 238 8.22 -6.56 37.33
N ASP A 239 9.07 -5.63 37.74
CA ASP A 239 8.68 -4.58 38.68
C ASP A 239 8.13 -3.33 38.02
N LYS A 240 8.75 -2.84 36.93
CA LYS A 240 8.38 -1.57 36.29
C LYS A 240 8.47 -1.59 34.75
N VAL A 241 9.41 -2.33 34.17
CA VAL A 241 9.73 -2.24 32.75
C VAL A 241 9.68 -3.62 32.10
N LEU A 242 8.84 -3.80 31.09
CA LEU A 242 8.83 -5.01 30.27
C LEU A 242 10.08 -5.03 29.38
N PRO A 243 10.86 -6.13 29.35
CA PRO A 243 12.00 -6.26 28.46
C PRO A 243 11.61 -6.11 26.99
N GLY A 244 12.42 -5.38 26.22
CA GLY A 244 12.12 -5.09 24.81
C GLY A 244 12.16 -6.32 23.91
N ASP A 245 12.90 -7.36 24.27
CA ASP A 245 12.93 -8.66 23.59
C ASP A 245 11.62 -9.45 23.79
N VAL A 246 11.01 -9.35 24.96
CA VAL A 246 9.68 -9.93 25.23
C VAL A 246 8.62 -9.22 24.38
N ALA A 247 8.63 -7.88 24.37
CA ALA A 247 7.72 -7.09 23.54
C ALA A 247 7.94 -7.38 22.04
N PHE A 248 9.19 -7.55 21.60
CA PHE A 248 9.52 -7.91 20.23
C PHE A 248 9.02 -9.33 19.89
N LYS A 249 9.19 -10.31 20.78
CA LYS A 249 8.67 -11.66 20.58
C LYS A 249 7.14 -11.68 20.47
N LEU A 250 6.45 -10.92 21.30
CA LEU A 250 5.00 -10.75 21.22
C LEU A 250 4.59 -10.19 19.85
N TYR A 251 5.30 -9.19 19.36
CA TYR A 251 5.04 -8.56 18.07
C TYR A 251 5.38 -9.46 16.88
N ASP A 252 6.60 -9.98 16.83
CA ASP A 252 7.17 -10.70 15.69
C ASP A 252 6.60 -12.13 15.57
N THR A 253 6.61 -12.88 16.68
CA THR A 253 6.22 -14.30 16.70
C THR A 253 4.71 -14.48 16.83
N TYR A 254 4.07 -13.69 17.67
CA TYR A 254 2.66 -13.86 18.00
C TYR A 254 1.75 -12.85 17.29
N GLY A 255 2.32 -11.89 16.54
CA GLY A 255 1.55 -10.86 15.84
C GLY A 255 0.75 -9.94 16.78
N PHE A 256 1.19 -9.84 18.03
CA PHE A 256 0.55 -9.03 19.07
C PHE A 256 1.05 -7.59 18.94
N PRO A 257 0.19 -6.62 18.64
CA PRO A 257 0.62 -5.25 18.33
C PRO A 257 1.34 -4.58 19.52
N LEU A 258 2.41 -3.84 19.23
CA LEU A 258 3.18 -3.14 20.27
C LEU A 258 2.34 -2.13 21.04
N ASP A 259 1.52 -1.36 20.34
CA ASP A 259 0.62 -0.37 20.93
C ASP A 259 -0.40 -0.98 21.91
N LEU A 260 -0.82 -2.23 21.66
CA LEU A 260 -1.65 -2.98 22.60
C LEU A 260 -0.84 -3.37 23.85
N THR A 261 0.39 -3.82 23.65
CA THR A 261 1.29 -4.10 24.79
C THR A 261 1.50 -2.84 25.66
N GLU A 262 1.75 -1.70 25.02
CA GLU A 262 1.92 -0.40 25.71
C GLU A 262 0.67 0.00 26.49
N ASP A 263 -0.52 -0.15 25.90
CA ASP A 263 -1.77 0.22 26.57
C ASP A 263 -2.07 -0.67 27.78
N ILE A 264 -1.83 -1.98 27.67
CA ILE A 264 -2.02 -2.91 28.80
C ILE A 264 -1.06 -2.57 29.92
N LEU A 265 0.18 -2.28 29.60
CA LEU A 265 1.21 -1.89 30.58
C LEU A 265 0.90 -0.54 31.23
N ARG A 266 0.46 0.45 30.43
CA ARG A 266 0.09 1.79 30.94
C ARG A 266 -1.04 1.70 31.97
N ASN A 267 -2.04 0.87 31.72
CA ASN A 267 -3.13 0.64 32.67
C ASN A 267 -2.67 -0.01 34.00
N LYS A 268 -1.48 -0.61 34.00
CA LYS A 268 -0.84 -1.21 35.20
C LYS A 268 0.32 -0.35 35.76
N SER A 269 0.48 0.88 35.23
CA SER A 269 1.60 1.77 35.57
C SER A 269 2.99 1.19 35.29
N LEU A 270 3.06 0.36 34.23
CA LEU A 270 4.27 -0.26 33.72
C LEU A 270 4.68 0.37 32.37
N SER A 271 5.92 0.15 31.95
CA SER A 271 6.47 0.65 30.69
C SER A 271 7.20 -0.45 29.91
N ILE A 272 7.65 -0.14 28.68
CA ILE A 272 8.45 -1.04 27.84
C ILE A 272 9.85 -0.46 27.64
N ASP A 273 10.86 -1.32 27.53
CA ASP A 273 12.16 -0.96 26.96
C ASP A 273 12.03 -0.80 25.42
N THR A 274 11.57 0.39 25.03
CA THR A 274 11.35 0.74 23.62
C THR A 274 12.66 0.81 22.83
N LYS A 275 13.80 1.11 23.47
CA LYS A 275 15.11 1.16 22.81
C LYS A 275 15.54 -0.23 22.35
N LYS A 276 15.44 -1.23 23.22
CA LYS A 276 15.77 -2.62 22.89
C LYS A 276 14.79 -3.17 21.85
N PHE A 277 13.49 -2.88 21.97
CA PHE A 277 12.49 -3.24 20.98
C PHE A 277 12.83 -2.68 19.58
N GLN A 278 13.15 -1.39 19.47
CA GLN A 278 13.51 -0.74 18.21
C GLN A 278 14.80 -1.31 17.61
N SER A 279 15.80 -1.65 18.43
CA SER A 279 17.02 -2.32 17.98
C SER A 279 16.71 -3.67 17.33
N LEU A 280 15.88 -4.51 17.97
CA LEU A 280 15.49 -5.81 17.46
C LEU A 280 14.63 -5.70 16.19
N MET A 281 13.74 -4.70 16.12
CA MET A 281 12.97 -4.40 14.92
C MET A 281 13.87 -4.02 13.73
N LYS A 282 14.92 -3.24 13.99
CA LYS A 282 15.91 -2.88 12.96
C LYS A 282 16.70 -4.09 12.50
N GLU A 283 17.19 -4.89 13.44
CA GLU A 283 17.90 -6.14 13.13
C GLU A 283 17.05 -7.12 12.32
N SER A 284 15.78 -7.31 12.71
CA SER A 284 14.81 -8.15 11.98
C SER A 284 14.57 -7.63 10.55
N LYS A 285 14.39 -6.31 10.38
CA LYS A 285 14.26 -5.70 9.04
C LYS A 285 15.52 -5.85 8.19
N GLU A 286 16.71 -5.72 8.79
CA GLU A 286 17.97 -5.90 8.08
C GLU A 286 18.19 -7.37 7.70
N LEU A 287 17.82 -8.31 8.60
CA LEU A 287 17.87 -9.75 8.33
C LEU A 287 16.86 -10.13 7.23
N ALA A 288 15.65 -9.60 7.29
CA ALA A 288 14.64 -9.79 6.24
C ALA A 288 15.14 -9.25 4.90
N LYS A 289 15.78 -8.07 4.87
CA LYS A 289 16.41 -7.51 3.65
C LYS A 289 17.54 -8.39 3.11
N LYS A 290 18.37 -9.00 3.99
CA LYS A 290 19.45 -9.91 3.58
C LYS A 290 18.92 -11.25 3.08
N ASN A 291 17.85 -11.76 3.67
CA ASN A 291 17.25 -13.05 3.31
C ASN A 291 16.22 -12.93 2.18
N TRP A 292 15.86 -11.71 1.81
CA TRP A 292 14.88 -11.44 0.78
C TRP A 292 15.51 -11.62 -0.60
N LYS A 293 15.26 -12.76 -1.20
CA LYS A 293 15.71 -13.13 -2.56
C LYS A 293 14.72 -12.71 -3.65
N GLY A 294 13.84 -11.78 -3.42
CA GLY A 294 12.87 -11.42 -4.44
C GLY A 294 12.15 -10.11 -4.18
N SER A 295 11.98 -9.35 -5.20
CA SER A 295 11.56 -7.97 -5.40
C SER A 295 12.54 -6.94 -4.82
N GLY A 296 13.74 -6.91 -5.41
CA GLY A 296 14.68 -5.79 -5.28
C GLY A 296 14.19 -4.52 -5.98
N ASP A 297 12.95 -4.11 -5.71
CA ASP A 297 12.28 -3.04 -6.48
C ASP A 297 12.88 -1.65 -6.24
N ALA A 298 13.53 -1.38 -5.13
CA ALA A 298 14.01 -0.02 -4.83
C ALA A 298 15.45 0.30 -5.30
N VAL A 299 16.35 -0.71 -5.44
CA VAL A 299 17.73 -0.50 -5.93
C VAL A 299 17.87 -0.93 -7.40
N VAL A 300 16.95 -1.79 -7.84
CA VAL A 300 16.89 -2.32 -9.21
C VAL A 300 16.14 -1.37 -10.13
N GLU A 301 15.28 -0.50 -9.61
CA GLU A 301 14.56 0.49 -10.42
C GLU A 301 15.51 1.49 -11.11
N ASP A 302 16.52 1.98 -10.43
CA ASP A 302 17.48 2.94 -11.01
C ASP A 302 18.23 2.37 -12.23
N ILE A 303 18.58 1.08 -12.23
CA ILE A 303 19.25 0.45 -13.37
C ILE A 303 18.30 0.32 -14.57
N TRP A 304 17.01 -0.02 -14.31
CA TRP A 304 16.01 -0.16 -15.38
C TRP A 304 15.66 1.17 -16.02
N PHE A 305 15.58 2.26 -15.25
CA PHE A 305 15.40 3.60 -15.80
C PHE A 305 16.56 3.99 -16.72
N GLY A 306 17.81 3.75 -16.29
CA GLY A 306 18.99 4.02 -17.12
C GLY A 306 19.02 3.19 -18.41
N ILE A 307 18.64 1.92 -18.35
CA ILE A 307 18.56 1.02 -19.51
C ILE A 307 17.41 1.45 -20.42
N ARG A 308 16.22 1.74 -19.88
CA ARG A 308 15.04 2.17 -20.63
C ARG A 308 15.29 3.50 -21.38
N ASP A 309 15.94 4.47 -20.74
CA ASP A 309 16.30 5.75 -21.36
C ASP A 309 17.28 5.58 -22.54
N LYS A 310 18.20 4.62 -22.46
CA LYS A 310 19.16 4.33 -23.52
C LYS A 310 18.58 3.53 -24.69
N LEU A 311 17.73 2.55 -24.39
CA LEU A 311 17.34 1.52 -25.37
C LEU A 311 15.91 1.69 -25.91
N GLY A 312 15.07 2.45 -25.23
CA GLY A 312 13.65 2.56 -25.55
C GLY A 312 12.81 1.39 -25.03
N ALA A 313 11.55 1.30 -25.47
CA ALA A 313 10.64 0.22 -25.13
C ALA A 313 10.95 -1.06 -25.93
N THR A 314 10.68 -2.22 -25.34
CA THR A 314 10.68 -3.49 -26.07
C THR A 314 9.35 -3.65 -26.82
N GLU A 315 9.37 -3.94 -28.11
CA GLU A 315 8.17 -4.26 -28.89
C GLU A 315 7.68 -5.67 -28.55
N PHE A 316 6.43 -5.79 -28.11
CA PHE A 316 5.84 -7.08 -27.76
C PHE A 316 5.06 -7.68 -28.94
N LEU A 317 5.53 -8.82 -29.44
CA LEU A 317 4.96 -9.54 -30.57
C LEU A 317 4.12 -10.78 -30.18
N GLY A 318 4.07 -11.11 -28.87
CA GLY A 318 3.53 -12.37 -28.39
C GLY A 318 2.01 -12.54 -28.50
N TYR A 319 1.28 -11.54 -29.00
CA TYR A 319 -0.13 -11.71 -29.38
C TYR A 319 -0.29 -12.32 -30.77
N GLU A 320 0.70 -12.15 -31.65
CA GLU A 320 0.64 -12.54 -33.04
C GLU A 320 1.50 -13.78 -33.36
N THR A 321 2.62 -13.93 -32.64
CA THR A 321 3.58 -15.00 -32.92
C THR A 321 4.20 -15.61 -31.67
N ASN A 322 4.56 -16.90 -31.76
CA ASN A 322 5.29 -17.65 -30.73
C ASN A 322 6.80 -17.71 -30.99
N LYS A 323 7.24 -17.14 -32.11
CA LYS A 323 8.62 -17.07 -32.57
C LYS A 323 8.91 -15.69 -33.15
N SER A 324 10.09 -15.14 -32.87
CA SER A 324 10.59 -13.95 -33.57
C SER A 324 12.13 -13.95 -33.58
N GLU A 325 12.70 -13.10 -34.41
CA GLU A 325 14.09 -12.70 -34.30
C GLU A 325 14.16 -11.39 -33.51
N GLY A 326 15.30 -11.11 -32.89
CA GLY A 326 15.53 -9.84 -32.21
C GLY A 326 17.02 -9.55 -32.04
N VAL A 327 17.32 -8.30 -31.78
CA VAL A 327 18.69 -7.80 -31.53
C VAL A 327 18.89 -7.68 -30.02
N VAL A 328 19.99 -8.18 -29.51
CA VAL A 328 20.39 -8.04 -28.10
C VAL A 328 20.83 -6.60 -27.85
N LEU A 329 20.06 -5.88 -27.04
CA LEU A 329 20.30 -4.50 -26.70
C LEU A 329 21.05 -4.30 -25.37
N SER A 330 20.82 -5.18 -24.39
CA SER A 330 21.56 -5.18 -23.12
C SER A 330 21.69 -6.60 -22.56
N LEU A 331 22.80 -6.82 -21.89
CA LEU A 331 23.13 -8.05 -21.17
C LEU A 331 23.45 -7.69 -19.72
N LEU A 332 22.87 -8.44 -18.76
CA LEU A 332 23.17 -8.22 -17.33
C LEU A 332 23.56 -9.54 -16.67
N ARG A 333 24.51 -9.43 -15.73
CA ARG A 333 24.89 -10.51 -14.81
C ARG A 333 25.03 -9.93 -13.41
N ASN A 334 24.39 -10.54 -12.42
CA ASN A 334 24.36 -10.02 -11.03
C ASN A 334 23.92 -8.54 -10.96
N ASN A 335 22.91 -8.17 -11.71
CA ASN A 335 22.35 -6.79 -11.81
C ASN A 335 23.39 -5.73 -12.28
N LYS A 336 24.38 -6.14 -13.05
CA LYS A 336 25.33 -5.22 -13.70
C LYS A 336 25.37 -5.48 -15.20
N GLU A 337 25.36 -4.38 -15.98
CA GLU A 337 25.53 -4.49 -17.43
C GLU A 337 26.88 -5.14 -17.76
N VAL A 338 26.89 -6.10 -18.70
CA VAL A 338 28.06 -6.80 -19.22
C VAL A 338 28.05 -6.79 -20.75
N ASN A 339 29.19 -6.97 -21.37
CA ASN A 339 29.28 -6.97 -22.84
C ASN A 339 29.08 -8.36 -23.44
N GLU A 340 29.15 -9.44 -22.62
CA GLU A 340 29.06 -10.82 -23.07
C GLU A 340 28.52 -11.70 -21.93
N LEU A 341 27.69 -12.69 -22.28
CA LEU A 341 27.34 -13.84 -21.43
C LEU A 341 27.97 -15.11 -22.02
N LYS A 342 28.59 -15.90 -21.15
CA LYS A 342 29.37 -17.14 -21.50
C LYS A 342 28.61 -18.38 -21.05
N PRO A 343 29.02 -19.58 -21.53
CA PRO A 343 28.42 -20.84 -21.10
C PRO A 343 28.36 -20.98 -19.57
N ASN A 344 27.22 -21.42 -19.08
CA ASN A 344 26.84 -21.54 -17.67
C ASN A 344 26.59 -20.25 -16.92
N ASP A 345 26.76 -19.06 -17.53
CA ASP A 345 26.33 -17.82 -16.90
C ASP A 345 24.80 -17.78 -16.71
N GLU A 346 24.39 -17.42 -15.54
CA GLU A 346 23.01 -16.96 -15.27
C GLU A 346 22.96 -15.45 -15.46
N GLY A 347 21.99 -14.98 -16.24
CA GLY A 347 21.95 -13.57 -16.60
C GLY A 347 20.59 -13.16 -17.15
N MET A 348 20.54 -11.91 -17.62
CA MET A 348 19.36 -11.29 -18.20
C MET A 348 19.70 -10.76 -19.58
N ILE A 349 18.77 -10.95 -20.51
CA ILE A 349 18.90 -10.45 -21.88
C ILE A 349 17.72 -9.51 -22.17
N ILE A 350 17.99 -8.34 -22.73
CA ILE A 350 17.01 -7.37 -23.20
C ILE A 350 17.17 -7.25 -24.72
N THR A 351 16.07 -7.35 -25.43
CA THR A 351 16.00 -7.28 -26.89
C THR A 351 15.13 -6.11 -27.36
N ASN A 352 15.28 -5.71 -28.62
CA ASN A 352 14.43 -4.66 -29.23
C ASN A 352 12.96 -5.08 -29.33
N GLN A 353 12.69 -6.38 -29.51
CA GLN A 353 11.35 -6.96 -29.63
C GLN A 353 11.34 -8.36 -29.03
N THR A 354 10.15 -8.88 -28.65
CA THR A 354 10.03 -10.21 -28.04
C THR A 354 8.64 -10.84 -28.26
N PRO A 355 8.56 -12.17 -28.47
CA PRO A 355 7.30 -12.91 -28.42
C PRO A 355 6.95 -13.39 -26.99
N PHE A 356 7.85 -13.20 -26.02
CA PHE A 356 7.70 -13.68 -24.64
C PHE A 356 6.82 -12.74 -23.83
N TYR A 357 5.77 -13.26 -23.22
CA TYR A 357 4.93 -12.53 -22.29
C TYR A 357 5.70 -12.27 -21.00
N GLY A 358 5.80 -11.02 -20.58
CA GLY A 358 6.34 -10.64 -19.28
C GLY A 358 5.26 -10.69 -18.23
N GLU A 359 5.62 -11.17 -17.02
CA GLU A 359 4.69 -11.28 -15.89
C GLU A 359 3.90 -9.99 -15.69
N SER A 360 2.59 -10.07 -15.77
CA SER A 360 1.67 -8.94 -15.63
C SER A 360 0.24 -9.43 -15.41
N GLY A 361 -0.58 -8.63 -14.70
CA GLY A 361 -2.01 -8.91 -14.53
C GLY A 361 -2.33 -10.28 -13.90
N GLY A 362 -1.44 -10.79 -13.05
CA GLY A 362 -1.61 -12.10 -12.40
C GLY A 362 -1.22 -13.31 -13.27
N GLN A 363 -0.80 -13.10 -14.51
CA GLN A 363 -0.28 -14.17 -15.37
C GLN A 363 1.25 -14.20 -15.30
N VAL A 364 1.81 -15.39 -15.07
CA VAL A 364 3.26 -15.64 -15.01
C VAL A 364 3.94 -15.39 -16.35
N GLY A 365 5.23 -15.03 -16.32
CA GLY A 365 6.06 -14.87 -17.50
C GLY A 365 6.25 -16.18 -18.28
N ASP A 366 6.53 -16.04 -19.58
CA ASP A 366 6.84 -17.19 -20.41
C ASP A 366 8.24 -17.76 -20.14
N ILE A 367 8.38 -19.00 -20.56
CA ILE A 367 9.68 -19.67 -20.68
C ILE A 367 9.91 -20.07 -22.14
N GLY A 368 11.16 -20.37 -22.47
CA GLY A 368 11.54 -20.81 -23.81
C GLY A 368 13.03 -20.73 -24.05
N GLU A 369 13.41 -20.49 -25.29
CA GLU A 369 14.78 -20.59 -25.73
C GLU A 369 15.17 -19.46 -26.69
N PHE A 370 16.39 -18.92 -26.52
CA PHE A 370 17.06 -18.07 -27.50
C PHE A 370 18.20 -18.84 -28.17
N LYS A 371 18.36 -18.64 -29.48
CA LYS A 371 19.36 -19.32 -30.31
C LYS A 371 20.04 -18.37 -31.28
N ASN A 372 21.35 -18.63 -31.48
CA ASN A 372 22.11 -18.08 -32.60
C ASN A 372 23.33 -18.97 -32.86
N GLY A 373 23.33 -19.76 -33.93
CA GLY A 373 24.36 -20.74 -34.19
C GLY A 373 24.55 -21.72 -33.03
N GLU A 374 25.74 -21.71 -32.39
CA GLU A 374 26.05 -22.54 -31.22
C GLU A 374 25.49 -21.96 -29.91
N PHE A 375 25.07 -20.67 -29.88
CA PHE A 375 24.53 -20.05 -28.71
C PHE A 375 23.14 -20.56 -28.41
N ARG A 376 22.94 -20.98 -27.16
CA ARG A 376 21.63 -21.35 -26.60
C ARG A 376 21.49 -20.78 -25.21
N PHE A 377 20.37 -20.07 -24.98
CA PHE A 377 20.00 -19.50 -23.70
C PHE A 377 18.61 -19.99 -23.32
N MET A 378 18.51 -20.64 -22.18
CA MET A 378 17.21 -21.09 -21.65
C MET A 378 16.59 -19.97 -20.84
N VAL A 379 15.47 -19.43 -21.34
CA VAL A 379 14.67 -18.43 -20.62
C VAL A 379 13.82 -19.15 -19.59
N THR A 380 14.02 -18.81 -18.32
CA THR A 380 13.30 -19.40 -17.18
C THR A 380 12.19 -18.51 -16.64
N ASP A 381 12.25 -17.21 -16.93
CA ASP A 381 11.24 -16.23 -16.55
C ASP A 381 11.36 -14.95 -17.39
N VAL A 382 10.28 -14.22 -17.53
CA VAL A 382 10.24 -12.91 -18.18
C VAL A 382 9.47 -11.92 -17.34
N GLN A 383 10.15 -10.84 -16.98
CA GLN A 383 9.59 -9.76 -16.17
C GLN A 383 9.40 -8.49 -17.01
N LYS A 384 8.29 -7.82 -16.79
CA LYS A 384 7.99 -6.55 -17.42
C LYS A 384 8.36 -5.41 -16.46
N LYS A 385 9.45 -4.70 -16.75
CA LYS A 385 9.91 -3.55 -15.95
C LYS A 385 9.43 -2.25 -16.57
N LEU A 386 9.15 -1.25 -15.73
CA LEU A 386 8.71 0.09 -16.14
C LEU A 386 7.52 0.09 -17.13
N GLY A 387 6.74 -0.98 -17.14
CA GLY A 387 5.55 -1.09 -17.98
C GLY A 387 5.77 -1.53 -19.43
N ASP A 388 6.98 -1.39 -19.99
CA ASP A 388 7.28 -1.65 -21.40
C ASP A 388 8.68 -2.20 -21.71
N LEU A 389 9.51 -2.46 -20.72
CA LEU A 389 10.82 -3.09 -20.86
C LEU A 389 10.75 -4.57 -20.49
N PHE A 390 10.93 -5.47 -21.45
CA PHE A 390 10.88 -6.91 -21.23
C PHE A 390 12.27 -7.45 -20.92
N VAL A 391 12.43 -8.07 -19.76
CA VAL A 391 13.70 -8.61 -19.26
C VAL A 391 13.60 -10.13 -19.19
N HIS A 392 14.42 -10.83 -19.97
CA HIS A 392 14.43 -12.29 -20.06
C HIS A 392 15.51 -12.85 -19.13
N TYR A 393 15.09 -13.52 -18.08
CA TYR A 393 15.95 -14.18 -17.11
C TYR A 393 16.25 -15.61 -17.57
N GLY A 394 17.46 -16.06 -17.42
CA GLY A 394 17.80 -17.43 -17.81
C GLY A 394 19.28 -17.78 -17.67
N LYS A 395 19.64 -18.86 -18.34
CA LYS A 395 20.99 -19.44 -18.29
C LYS A 395 21.52 -19.76 -19.69
N VAL A 396 22.78 -19.42 -19.94
CA VAL A 396 23.49 -19.82 -21.15
C VAL A 396 23.82 -21.31 -21.07
N LEU A 397 23.27 -22.11 -21.98
CA LEU A 397 23.53 -23.57 -22.06
C LEU A 397 24.78 -23.88 -22.89
N SER A 398 24.98 -23.15 -24.00
CA SER A 398 26.12 -23.31 -24.92
C SER A 398 26.42 -22.01 -25.66
N GLY A 399 27.63 -21.89 -26.20
CA GLY A 399 28.06 -20.69 -26.92
C GLY A 399 28.18 -19.46 -26.06
N SER A 400 28.29 -18.29 -26.66
CA SER A 400 28.23 -16.99 -25.97
C SER A 400 27.41 -15.99 -26.78
N VAL A 401 26.93 -14.93 -26.12
CA VAL A 401 26.16 -13.85 -26.74
C VAL A 401 26.76 -12.50 -26.36
N LYS A 402 26.76 -11.58 -27.31
CA LYS A 402 27.26 -10.23 -27.17
C LYS A 402 26.18 -9.19 -27.50
N LEU A 403 26.45 -7.94 -27.13
CA LEU A 403 25.61 -6.81 -27.56
C LEU A 403 25.56 -6.76 -29.09
N SER A 404 24.39 -6.41 -29.62
CA SER A 404 24.07 -6.33 -31.05
C SER A 404 24.00 -7.66 -31.80
N ASP A 405 24.13 -8.80 -31.12
CA ASP A 405 23.89 -10.10 -31.76
C ASP A 405 22.41 -10.25 -32.11
N ASN A 406 22.15 -10.84 -33.30
CA ASN A 406 20.81 -11.26 -33.68
C ASN A 406 20.53 -12.64 -33.04
N ILE A 407 19.37 -12.79 -32.44
CA ILE A 407 18.94 -14.05 -31.83
C ILE A 407 17.55 -14.45 -32.31
N GLU A 408 17.34 -15.74 -32.51
CA GLU A 408 16.04 -16.34 -32.68
C GLU A 408 15.43 -16.64 -31.32
N MET A 409 14.21 -16.23 -31.09
CA MET A 409 13.46 -16.37 -29.83
C MET A 409 12.26 -17.29 -30.06
N LYS A 410 12.11 -18.31 -29.21
CA LYS A 410 11.00 -19.27 -29.28
C LYS A 410 10.46 -19.55 -27.89
N ILE A 411 9.16 -19.30 -27.68
CA ILE A 411 8.50 -19.63 -26.41
C ILE A 411 8.17 -21.12 -26.32
N ASP A 412 7.93 -21.60 -25.10
CA ASP A 412 7.26 -22.88 -24.83
C ASP A 412 5.76 -22.72 -25.09
N GLU A 413 5.33 -23.16 -26.27
CA GLU A 413 3.95 -23.00 -26.73
C GLU A 413 2.95 -23.80 -25.87
N MET A 414 3.36 -24.98 -25.39
CA MET A 414 2.49 -25.82 -24.57
C MET A 414 2.20 -25.14 -23.23
N ARG A 415 3.25 -24.68 -22.55
CA ARG A 415 3.11 -23.93 -21.29
C ARG A 415 2.33 -22.62 -21.48
N ARG A 416 2.56 -21.89 -22.57
CA ARG A 416 1.79 -20.66 -22.88
C ARG A 416 0.29 -20.97 -23.01
N ASN A 417 -0.07 -22.04 -23.72
CA ASN A 417 -1.47 -22.41 -23.91
C ASN A 417 -2.12 -22.84 -22.61
N ASP A 418 -1.43 -23.62 -21.79
CA ASP A 418 -1.92 -24.01 -20.45
C ASP A 418 -2.12 -22.77 -19.56
N THR A 419 -1.13 -21.86 -19.54
CA THR A 419 -1.21 -20.62 -18.74
C THR A 419 -2.40 -19.76 -19.17
N ARG A 420 -2.64 -19.61 -20.49
CA ARG A 420 -3.82 -18.88 -21.02
C ARG A 420 -5.13 -19.54 -20.65
N ALA A 421 -5.18 -20.87 -20.68
CA ALA A 421 -6.36 -21.62 -20.29
C ALA A 421 -6.66 -21.44 -18.78
N TYR A 422 -5.66 -21.52 -17.94
CA TYR A 422 -5.81 -21.27 -16.49
C TYR A 422 -6.19 -19.84 -16.16
N HIS A 423 -5.63 -18.86 -16.88
CA HIS A 423 -6.03 -17.46 -16.74
C HIS A 423 -7.51 -17.26 -17.06
N SER A 424 -7.99 -17.83 -18.17
CA SER A 424 -9.41 -17.76 -18.55
C SER A 424 -10.30 -18.53 -17.55
N ALA A 425 -9.85 -19.70 -17.07
CA ALA A 425 -10.58 -20.48 -16.07
C ALA A 425 -10.71 -19.71 -14.73
N THR A 426 -9.67 -18.95 -14.34
CA THR A 426 -9.72 -18.09 -13.15
C THR A 426 -10.78 -17.00 -13.26
N HIS A 427 -10.92 -16.36 -14.42
CA HIS A 427 -11.98 -15.39 -14.67
C HIS A 427 -13.38 -16.03 -14.63
N LEU A 428 -13.55 -17.21 -15.23
CA LEU A 428 -14.81 -17.93 -15.20
C LEU A 428 -15.19 -18.35 -13.77
N LEU A 429 -14.21 -18.79 -12.97
CA LEU A 429 -14.42 -19.13 -11.58
C LEU A 429 -14.77 -17.91 -10.73
N HIS A 430 -14.23 -16.74 -11.07
CA HIS A 430 -14.54 -15.49 -10.38
C HIS A 430 -15.96 -14.99 -10.64
N GLU A 431 -16.50 -15.26 -11.84
CA GLU A 431 -17.87 -14.88 -12.24
C GLU A 431 -18.94 -15.88 -11.77
N SER A 432 -18.57 -17.13 -11.42
CA SER A 432 -19.49 -18.18 -10.91
C SER A 432 -19.71 -18.08 -9.41
#